data_841a566aab882aa919c248ab3b9dd257
#
_entry.id   841a566aab882aa919c248ab3b9dd257
#
_cell.length_a   1.000
_cell.length_b   1.000
_cell.length_c   1.000
_cell.angle_alpha   90.00
_cell.angle_beta   90.00
_cell.angle_gamma   90.00
#
_symmetry.space_group_name_H-M   'P 1'
#
loop_
_entity.id
_entity.type
_entity.pdbx_description
1 polymer ?
#
loop_
_entity_poly.entity_id
_entity_poly.type
_entity_poly.pdbx_seq_one_letter_code
_entity_poly.pdbx_strand_id
1 'polypeptide(L)'
;ARSAAALSDRLERHWDSLRMEMIYSKELGLTVLPESRTVASDSFSLTEALALYHRLKGTGKTSLFFESSERSIRYLIECLGHDSLTSLEVSDAGRFRDYLFKRGMSSSSVKRVFSSVRAVINLAIREHGLSVTNVFSGTFIPDDEAKKKRLPIPTEALLGIQQECMALDDEPRWLIALISDTGMRLSEA
;
A
#
# COMPACT_ATOMS: atom_id res chain seq x y z
N ALA A 1 11.85 -28.50 -28.15
CA ALA A 1 12.77 -29.57 -27.72
C ALA A 1 14.21 -29.05 -27.51
N ARG A 2 14.78 -28.17 -28.35
CA ARG A 2 16.17 -27.67 -28.22
C ARG A 2 16.41 -26.78 -26.98
N SER A 3 15.39 -26.10 -26.45
CA SER A 3 15.50 -25.23 -25.28
C SER A 3 15.63 -25.99 -23.96
N ALA A 4 14.94 -27.11 -23.81
CA ALA A 4 14.95 -27.91 -22.58
C ALA A 4 16.28 -28.65 -22.39
N ALA A 5 16.86 -29.19 -23.46
CA ALA A 5 18.17 -29.86 -23.42
C ALA A 5 19.29 -28.87 -23.04
N ALA A 6 19.27 -27.67 -23.62
CA ALA A 6 20.27 -26.62 -23.31
C ALA A 6 20.19 -26.13 -21.85
N LEU A 7 19.00 -26.16 -21.26
CA LEU A 7 18.78 -25.80 -19.83
C LEU A 7 19.29 -26.91 -18.92
N SER A 8 19.06 -28.19 -19.29
CA SER A 8 19.55 -29.36 -18.56
C SER A 8 21.06 -29.36 -18.52
N ASP A 9 21.73 -29.20 -19.68
CA ASP A 9 23.20 -29.14 -19.79
C ASP A 9 23.83 -27.98 -19.00
N ARG A 10 23.09 -26.87 -18.85
CA ARG A 10 23.52 -25.72 -18.04
C ARG A 10 23.44 -26.01 -16.54
N LEU A 11 22.37 -26.68 -16.11
CA LEU A 11 22.16 -27.09 -14.73
C LEU A 11 23.20 -28.14 -14.32
N GLU A 12 23.44 -29.15 -15.16
CA GLU A 12 24.45 -30.19 -14.89
C GLU A 12 25.86 -29.62 -14.72
N ARG A 13 26.29 -28.73 -15.62
CA ARG A 13 27.59 -28.04 -15.51
C ARG A 13 27.69 -27.18 -14.25
N HIS A 14 26.60 -26.56 -13.82
CA HIS A 14 26.59 -25.80 -12.57
C HIS A 14 26.71 -26.70 -11.34
N TRP A 15 26.01 -27.85 -11.35
CA TRP A 15 26.10 -28.84 -10.29
C TRP A 15 27.49 -29.49 -10.21
N ASP A 16 28.13 -29.78 -11.33
CA ASP A 16 29.47 -30.35 -11.37
C ASP A 16 30.50 -29.33 -10.84
N SER A 17 30.35 -28.04 -11.15
CA SER A 17 31.20 -26.97 -10.58
C SER A 17 31.07 -26.90 -9.06
N LEU A 18 29.84 -26.89 -8.53
CA LEU A 18 29.59 -26.86 -7.08
C LEU A 18 30.12 -28.13 -6.39
N ARG A 19 29.99 -29.29 -7.03
CA ARG A 19 30.50 -30.54 -6.51
C ARG A 19 32.02 -30.56 -6.44
N MET A 20 32.69 -30.03 -7.44
CA MET A 20 34.15 -29.87 -7.44
C MET A 20 34.63 -28.92 -6.36
N GLU A 21 33.97 -27.79 -6.15
CA GLU A 21 34.30 -26.86 -5.05
C GLU A 21 34.14 -27.52 -3.67
N MET A 22 33.10 -28.33 -3.48
CA MET A 22 32.89 -29.10 -2.23
C MET A 22 33.98 -30.16 -1.99
N ILE A 23 34.46 -30.80 -3.03
CA ILE A 23 35.52 -31.81 -2.93
C ILE A 23 36.85 -31.11 -2.58
N TYR A 24 37.20 -30.03 -3.28
CA TYR A 24 38.44 -29.29 -3.01
C TYR A 24 38.43 -28.67 -1.60
N SER A 25 37.33 -28.16 -1.12
CA SER A 25 37.24 -27.63 0.24
C SER A 25 37.43 -28.71 1.31
N LYS A 26 36.96 -29.91 1.04
CA LYS A 26 37.09 -31.07 1.95
C LYS A 26 38.52 -31.63 2.02
N GLU A 27 39.24 -31.63 0.90
CA GLU A 27 40.63 -32.08 0.83
C GLU A 27 41.60 -31.10 1.45
N LEU A 28 41.32 -29.80 1.38
CA LEU A 28 42.19 -28.73 1.95
C LEU A 28 41.90 -28.46 3.44
N GLY A 29 40.95 -29.18 4.06
CA GLY A 29 40.56 -28.95 5.46
C GLY A 29 39.98 -27.56 5.73
N LEU A 30 39.69 -26.82 4.68
CA LEU A 30 38.96 -25.57 4.75
C LEU A 30 37.49 -25.95 4.89
N THR A 31 36.95 -25.84 6.10
CA THR A 31 35.54 -25.77 6.28
C THR A 31 35.06 -24.44 5.66
N VAL A 32 34.86 -24.46 4.34
CA VAL A 32 34.03 -23.44 3.72
C VAL A 32 32.62 -23.75 4.22
N LEU A 33 32.33 -23.32 5.45
CA LEU A 33 30.98 -22.92 5.76
C LEU A 33 30.60 -22.00 4.58
N PRO A 34 29.51 -22.28 3.86
CA PRO A 34 28.98 -21.24 3.00
C PRO A 34 29.01 -20.03 3.91
N GLU A 35 29.77 -19.00 3.54
CA GLU A 35 29.55 -17.72 4.13
C GLU A 35 28.04 -17.55 4.01
N SER A 36 27.33 -17.89 5.09
CA SER A 36 26.08 -17.26 5.30
C SER A 36 26.48 -15.79 5.12
N ARG A 37 26.17 -15.24 3.94
CA ARG A 37 25.99 -13.83 3.86
C ARG A 37 25.19 -13.56 5.11
N THR A 38 25.87 -13.16 6.15
CA THR A 38 25.29 -12.32 7.16
C THR A 38 24.80 -11.17 6.32
N VAL A 39 23.59 -11.34 5.82
CA VAL A 39 22.75 -10.23 5.47
C VAL A 39 22.84 -9.46 6.78
N ALA A 40 23.74 -8.48 6.81
CA ALA A 40 23.66 -7.45 7.79
C ALA A 40 22.18 -7.19 7.81
N SER A 41 21.54 -7.42 8.93
CA SER A 41 20.13 -7.14 9.09
C SER A 41 20.06 -5.62 8.99
N ASP A 42 20.15 -5.12 7.75
CA ASP A 42 19.70 -3.79 7.43
C ASP A 42 18.23 -3.83 7.80
N SER A 43 18.00 -3.46 9.05
CA SER A 43 16.67 -3.31 9.60
C SER A 43 16.06 -2.09 8.93
N PHE A 44 15.67 -2.30 7.68
CA PHE A 44 15.05 -1.23 6.89
C PHE A 44 13.73 -0.86 7.55
N SER A 45 13.61 0.41 7.91
CA SER A 45 12.46 0.89 8.67
C SER A 45 11.31 1.30 7.75
N LEU A 46 10.09 1.28 8.30
CA LEU A 46 8.90 1.82 7.61
C LEU A 46 9.01 3.33 7.41
N THR A 47 9.68 4.03 8.32
CA THR A 47 9.96 5.47 8.20
C THR A 47 10.91 5.75 7.05
N GLU A 48 11.96 4.97 6.86
CA GLU A 48 12.87 5.07 5.70
C GLU A 48 12.15 4.76 4.39
N ALA A 49 11.28 3.72 4.39
CA ALA A 49 10.44 3.39 3.25
C ALA A 49 9.51 4.55 2.85
N LEU A 50 8.93 5.22 3.84
CA LEU A 50 8.08 6.40 3.63
C LEU A 50 8.88 7.58 3.06
N ALA A 51 10.05 7.87 3.60
CA ALA A 51 10.95 8.93 3.11
C ALA A 51 11.36 8.68 1.66
N LEU A 52 11.70 7.42 1.33
CA LEU A 52 11.98 6.99 -0.04
C LEU A 52 10.77 7.20 -0.97
N TYR A 53 9.58 6.81 -0.51
CA TYR A 53 8.33 6.97 -1.26
C TYR A 53 8.04 8.44 -1.55
N HIS A 54 8.20 9.33 -0.58
CA HIS A 54 8.04 10.78 -0.74
C HIS A 54 9.05 11.36 -1.72
N ARG A 55 10.32 10.95 -1.63
CA ARG A 55 11.37 11.40 -2.54
C ARG A 55 11.10 11.03 -3.99
N LEU A 56 10.67 9.78 -4.25
CA LEU A 56 10.50 9.27 -5.62
C LEU A 56 9.13 9.58 -6.23
N LYS A 57 8.08 9.67 -5.41
CA LYS A 57 6.69 9.84 -5.89
C LYS A 57 6.08 11.19 -5.53
N GLY A 58 6.78 12.00 -4.73
CA GLY A 58 6.26 13.28 -4.22
C GLY A 58 6.35 14.45 -5.19
N THR A 59 7.16 14.35 -6.25
CA THR A 59 7.33 15.46 -7.21
C THR A 59 5.99 15.87 -7.81
N GLY A 60 5.61 17.14 -7.65
CA GLY A 60 4.36 17.70 -8.15
C GLY A 60 3.10 17.24 -7.41
N LYS A 61 3.23 16.61 -6.24
CA LYS A 61 2.09 16.20 -5.41
C LYS A 61 1.71 17.28 -4.40
N THR A 62 0.44 17.26 -4.00
CA THR A 62 -0.10 18.16 -2.98
C THR A 62 0.24 17.69 -1.56
N SER A 63 0.11 18.57 -0.55
CA SER A 63 0.30 18.23 0.87
C SER A 63 -0.53 17.01 1.30
N LEU A 64 -1.75 16.88 0.77
CA LEU A 64 -2.65 15.76 1.07
C LEU A 64 -2.05 14.38 0.70
N PHE A 65 -1.22 14.32 -0.33
CA PHE A 65 -0.52 13.09 -0.69
C PHE A 65 0.45 12.66 0.41
N PHE A 66 1.27 13.59 0.90
CA PHE A 66 2.24 13.35 1.97
C PHE A 66 1.54 12.98 3.27
N GLU A 67 0.59 13.80 3.71
CA GLU A 67 -0.18 13.58 4.94
C GLU A 67 -0.94 12.25 4.94
N SER A 68 -1.49 11.84 3.80
CA SER A 68 -2.23 10.57 3.69
C SER A 68 -1.31 9.36 3.84
N SER A 69 -0.12 9.39 3.23
CA SER A 69 0.87 8.31 3.33
C SER A 69 1.50 8.26 4.73
N GLU A 70 1.87 9.40 5.30
CA GLU A 70 2.36 9.51 6.67
C GLU A 70 1.38 8.96 7.69
N ARG A 71 0.11 9.37 7.59
CA ARG A 71 -0.95 8.88 8.46
C ARG A 71 -1.10 7.37 8.39
N SER A 72 -1.02 6.82 7.17
CA SER A 72 -1.16 5.37 6.97
C SER A 72 -0.02 4.58 7.59
N ILE A 73 1.22 5.03 7.43
CA ILE A 73 2.40 4.41 8.04
C ILE A 73 2.43 4.60 9.55
N ARG A 74 2.04 5.77 10.06
CA ARG A 74 1.91 6.02 11.49
C ARG A 74 0.91 5.06 12.14
N TYR A 75 -0.25 4.83 11.54
CA TYR A 75 -1.23 3.85 12.05
C TYR A 75 -0.65 2.43 12.08
N LEU A 76 0.19 2.08 11.11
CA LEU A 76 0.85 0.79 11.08
C LEU A 76 1.84 0.65 12.24
N ILE A 77 2.72 1.63 12.43
CA ILE A 77 3.70 1.65 13.53
C ILE A 77 3.00 1.64 14.89
N GLU A 78 1.93 2.44 15.08
CA GLU A 78 1.11 2.44 16.30
C GLU A 78 0.50 1.06 16.59
N CYS A 79 0.04 0.36 15.55
CA CYS A 79 -0.55 -0.97 15.70
C CYS A 79 0.47 -2.04 16.07
N LEU A 80 1.65 -2.01 15.45
CA LEU A 80 2.69 -3.02 15.59
C LEU A 80 3.60 -2.77 16.80
N GLY A 81 3.80 -1.51 17.17
CA GLY A 81 4.72 -1.10 18.24
C GLY A 81 6.20 -1.09 17.83
N HIS A 82 6.50 -1.28 16.54
CA HIS A 82 7.85 -1.21 15.98
C HIS A 82 7.86 -0.61 14.58
N ASP A 83 9.03 -0.15 14.13
CA ASP A 83 9.25 0.50 12.82
C ASP A 83 10.07 -0.38 11.85
N SER A 84 10.17 -1.67 12.06
CA SER A 84 10.95 -2.56 11.20
C SER A 84 10.08 -3.11 10.06
N LEU A 85 10.50 -2.87 8.81
CA LEU A 85 9.86 -3.42 7.61
C LEU A 85 10.22 -4.90 7.41
N THR A 86 11.44 -5.28 7.76
CA THR A 86 11.96 -6.64 7.53
C THR A 86 11.40 -7.68 8.52
N SER A 87 10.84 -7.23 9.65
CA SER A 87 10.24 -8.09 10.67
C SER A 87 8.72 -8.26 10.52
N LEU A 88 8.14 -7.75 9.43
CA LEU A 88 6.69 -7.84 9.19
C LEU A 88 6.27 -9.29 8.89
N GLU A 89 5.25 -9.76 9.61
CA GLU A 89 4.65 -11.07 9.44
C GLU A 89 3.25 -10.99 8.81
N VAL A 90 2.81 -12.12 8.23
CA VAL A 90 1.45 -12.21 7.64
C VAL A 90 0.37 -11.94 8.68
N SER A 91 0.59 -12.34 9.93
CA SER A 91 -0.29 -12.09 11.08
C SER A 91 -0.51 -10.59 11.34
N ASP A 92 0.50 -9.76 11.06
CA ASP A 92 0.44 -8.31 11.30
C ASP A 92 -0.56 -7.63 10.37
N ALA A 93 -0.73 -8.13 9.16
CA ALA A 93 -1.73 -7.59 8.23
C ALA A 93 -3.16 -7.77 8.76
N GLY A 94 -3.46 -8.93 9.37
CA GLY A 94 -4.74 -9.18 10.03
C GLY A 94 -4.93 -8.28 11.26
N ARG A 95 -3.91 -8.19 12.13
CA ARG A 95 -3.92 -7.31 13.32
C ARG A 95 -4.14 -5.86 12.94
N PHE A 96 -3.47 -5.39 11.89
CA PHE A 96 -3.61 -4.01 11.41
C PHE A 96 -5.01 -3.72 10.87
N ARG A 97 -5.60 -4.65 10.09
CA ARG A 97 -6.99 -4.54 9.65
C ARG A 97 -7.93 -4.37 10.84
N ASP A 98 -7.82 -5.26 11.82
CA ASP A 98 -8.72 -5.28 12.99
C ASP A 98 -8.52 -4.03 13.86
N TYR A 99 -7.29 -3.52 13.96
CA TYR A 99 -6.96 -2.26 14.62
C TYR A 99 -7.67 -1.07 13.94
N LEU A 100 -7.67 -0.99 12.61
CA LEU A 100 -8.33 0.10 11.89
C LEU A 100 -9.86 0.05 12.06
N PHE A 101 -10.46 -1.15 12.07
CA PHE A 101 -11.89 -1.30 12.35
C PHE A 101 -12.23 -0.90 13.79
N LYS A 102 -11.42 -1.26 14.78
CA LYS A 102 -11.59 -0.80 16.17
C LYS A 102 -11.54 0.71 16.31
N ARG A 103 -10.82 1.41 15.44
CA ARG A 103 -10.83 2.89 15.37
C ARG A 103 -12.08 3.46 14.71
N GLY A 104 -13.05 2.64 14.32
CA GLY A 104 -14.31 3.06 13.69
C GLY A 104 -14.18 3.39 12.21
N MET A 105 -13.12 2.94 11.52
CA MET A 105 -12.98 3.19 10.09
C MET A 105 -13.92 2.30 9.27
N SER A 106 -14.54 2.88 8.23
CA SER A 106 -15.31 2.12 7.24
C SER A 106 -14.39 1.24 6.38
N SER A 107 -14.93 0.15 5.80
CA SER A 107 -14.19 -0.74 4.90
C SER A 107 -13.51 0.00 3.76
N SER A 108 -14.15 1.01 3.19
CA SER A 108 -13.57 1.83 2.13
C SER A 108 -12.36 2.64 2.61
N SER A 109 -12.38 3.14 3.86
CA SER A 109 -11.26 3.84 4.48
C SER A 109 -10.12 2.87 4.79
N VAL A 110 -10.42 1.69 5.32
CA VAL A 110 -9.44 0.62 5.58
C VAL A 110 -8.76 0.21 4.27
N LYS A 111 -9.51 -0.04 3.19
CA LYS A 111 -8.95 -0.37 1.87
C LYS A 111 -8.01 0.71 1.35
N ARG A 112 -8.33 2.00 1.59
CA ARG A 112 -7.48 3.14 1.19
C ARG A 112 -6.17 3.17 1.98
N VAL A 113 -6.23 2.97 3.30
CA VAL A 113 -5.04 2.90 4.17
C VAL A 113 -4.14 1.74 3.74
N PHE A 114 -4.70 0.54 3.52
CA PHE A 114 -3.96 -0.62 3.01
C PHE A 114 -3.33 -0.36 1.64
N SER A 115 -4.02 0.35 0.75
CA SER A 115 -3.47 0.72 -0.55
C SER A 115 -2.24 1.61 -0.42
N SER A 116 -2.28 2.59 0.50
CA SER A 116 -1.16 3.48 0.80
C SER A 116 0.03 2.72 1.39
N VAL A 117 -0.21 1.88 2.41
CA VAL A 117 0.83 1.04 3.04
C VAL A 117 1.48 0.11 2.01
N ARG A 118 0.69 -0.58 1.18
CA ARG A 118 1.20 -1.45 0.12
C ARG A 118 2.08 -0.70 -0.88
N ALA A 119 1.69 0.52 -1.26
CA ALA A 119 2.45 1.32 -2.22
C ALA A 119 3.83 1.70 -1.67
N VAL A 120 3.90 2.11 -0.39
CA VAL A 120 5.16 2.46 0.29
C VAL A 120 6.07 1.23 0.38
N ILE A 121 5.56 0.12 0.92
CA ILE A 121 6.34 -1.11 1.13
C ILE A 121 6.81 -1.71 -0.21
N ASN A 122 5.95 -1.80 -1.22
CA ASN A 122 6.33 -2.33 -2.53
C ASN A 122 7.41 -1.50 -3.21
N LEU A 123 7.40 -0.18 -3.02
CA LEU A 123 8.45 0.67 -3.57
C LEU A 123 9.78 0.39 -2.86
N ALA A 124 9.79 0.33 -1.53
CA ALA A 124 10.98 0.04 -0.74
C ALA A 124 11.59 -1.33 -1.10
N ILE A 125 10.76 -2.37 -1.19
CA ILE A 125 11.20 -3.72 -1.58
C ILE A 125 11.90 -3.69 -2.96
N ARG A 126 11.31 -3.00 -3.94
CA ARG A 126 11.87 -2.93 -5.30
C ARG A 126 13.16 -2.13 -5.38
N GLU A 127 13.20 -0.96 -4.76
CA GLU A 127 14.36 -0.04 -4.85
C GLU A 127 15.57 -0.56 -4.07
N HIS A 128 15.35 -1.26 -2.96
CA HIS A 128 16.43 -1.81 -2.12
C HIS A 128 16.69 -3.30 -2.36
N GLY A 129 15.95 -3.95 -3.27
CA GLY A 129 16.12 -5.37 -3.55
C GLY A 129 15.92 -6.26 -2.32
N LEU A 130 15.01 -5.86 -1.41
CA LEU A 130 14.78 -6.61 -0.18
C LEU A 130 14.19 -7.98 -0.48
N SER A 131 14.73 -9.03 0.14
CA SER A 131 14.28 -10.41 -0.03
C SER A 131 13.02 -10.74 0.79
N VAL A 132 12.13 -9.75 0.97
CA VAL A 132 10.87 -9.89 1.71
C VAL A 132 9.68 -9.68 0.79
N THR A 133 8.57 -10.33 1.10
CA THR A 133 7.31 -10.14 0.39
C THR A 133 6.42 -9.17 1.15
N ASN A 134 5.61 -8.40 0.42
CA ASN A 134 4.66 -7.49 1.07
C ASN A 134 3.49 -8.27 1.66
N VAL A 135 3.49 -8.44 2.97
CA VAL A 135 2.49 -9.20 3.75
C VAL A 135 1.08 -8.60 3.68
N PHE A 136 0.96 -7.31 3.34
CA PHE A 136 -0.34 -6.65 3.18
C PHE A 136 -1.00 -6.93 1.82
N SER A 137 -0.27 -7.58 0.89
CA SER A 137 -0.82 -7.99 -0.39
C SER A 137 -1.79 -9.16 -0.19
N GLY A 138 -3.01 -9.04 -0.73
CA GLY A 138 -4.01 -10.11 -0.63
C GLY A 138 -4.77 -10.19 0.71
N THR A 139 -4.53 -9.29 1.66
CA THR A 139 -5.30 -9.25 2.92
C THR A 139 -6.77 -9.00 2.62
N PHE A 140 -7.62 -9.92 3.09
CA PHE A 140 -9.07 -9.79 2.97
C PHE A 140 -9.58 -8.66 3.87
N ILE A 141 -10.32 -7.73 3.29
CA ILE A 141 -11.00 -6.64 4.00
C ILE A 141 -12.49 -6.78 3.69
N PRO A 142 -13.33 -7.09 4.71
CA PRO A 142 -14.76 -7.24 4.49
C PRO A 142 -15.38 -5.95 3.96
N ASP A 143 -16.38 -6.07 3.11
CA ASP A 143 -17.16 -4.93 2.67
C ASP A 143 -18.17 -4.54 3.77
N ASP A 144 -18.45 -3.24 3.87
CA ASP A 144 -19.52 -2.78 4.77
C ASP A 144 -20.86 -3.34 4.24
N GLU A 145 -21.53 -4.15 5.05
CA GLU A 145 -22.90 -4.53 4.80
C GLU A 145 -23.74 -3.25 4.78
N ALA A 146 -24.36 -2.97 3.65
CA ALA A 146 -25.24 -1.84 3.46
C ALA A 146 -24.61 -0.44 3.52
N LYS A 147 -23.78 -0.07 2.53
CA LYS A 147 -23.71 1.35 2.15
C LYS A 147 -25.13 1.79 1.79
N LYS A 148 -25.77 2.59 2.66
CA LYS A 148 -27.02 3.27 2.30
C LYS A 148 -26.74 4.03 1.00
N LYS A 149 -27.24 3.50 -0.12
CA LYS A 149 -27.20 4.24 -1.39
C LYS A 149 -27.89 5.57 -1.16
N ARG A 150 -27.18 6.66 -1.35
CA ARG A 150 -27.83 7.97 -1.40
C ARG A 150 -28.79 7.92 -2.57
N LEU A 151 -30.08 8.05 -2.28
CA LEU A 151 -31.09 8.16 -3.30
C LEU A 151 -31.05 9.56 -3.90
N PRO A 152 -31.37 9.71 -5.19
CA PRO A 152 -31.56 11.02 -5.79
C PRO A 152 -32.64 11.80 -5.02
N ILE A 153 -32.53 13.11 -4.97
CA ILE A 153 -33.59 13.96 -4.40
C ILE A 153 -34.80 13.83 -5.28
N PRO A 154 -36.01 13.56 -4.72
CA PRO A 154 -37.26 13.50 -5.51
C PRO A 154 -37.49 14.81 -6.27
N THR A 155 -37.99 14.74 -7.49
CA THR A 155 -38.18 15.91 -8.36
C THR A 155 -39.07 16.96 -7.70
N GLU A 156 -40.11 16.54 -6.97
CA GLU A 156 -41.01 17.44 -6.25
C GLU A 156 -40.27 18.25 -5.17
N ALA A 157 -39.40 17.58 -4.40
CA ALA A 157 -38.57 18.27 -3.41
C ALA A 157 -37.55 19.20 -4.06
N LEU A 158 -37.02 18.83 -5.22
CA LEU A 158 -36.09 19.69 -5.98
C LEU A 158 -36.75 20.96 -6.46
N LEU A 159 -38.01 20.86 -6.99
CA LEU A 159 -38.82 22.03 -7.41
C LEU A 159 -39.08 22.97 -6.24
N GLY A 160 -39.44 22.43 -5.07
CA GLY A 160 -39.60 23.24 -3.85
C GLY A 160 -38.36 23.97 -3.44
N ILE A 161 -37.20 23.30 -3.46
CA ILE A 161 -35.90 23.93 -3.17
C ILE A 161 -35.59 25.06 -4.17
N GLN A 162 -35.83 24.84 -5.45
CA GLN A 162 -35.61 25.86 -6.49
C GLN A 162 -36.50 27.10 -6.29
N GLN A 163 -37.79 26.91 -5.94
CA GLN A 163 -38.69 28.01 -5.64
C GLN A 163 -38.22 28.84 -4.42
N GLU A 164 -37.85 28.16 -3.36
CA GLU A 164 -37.27 28.78 -2.16
C GLU A 164 -35.96 29.56 -2.49
N CYS A 165 -35.10 28.99 -3.30
CA CYS A 165 -33.86 29.67 -3.74
C CYS A 165 -34.16 30.93 -4.52
N MET A 166 -35.17 30.90 -5.42
CA MET A 166 -35.55 32.10 -6.17
C MET A 166 -36.22 33.18 -5.28
N ALA A 167 -36.99 32.76 -4.26
CA ALA A 167 -37.64 33.70 -3.35
C ALA A 167 -36.67 34.42 -2.43
N LEU A 168 -35.60 33.77 -2.01
CA LEU A 168 -34.58 34.33 -1.12
C LEU A 168 -33.54 35.18 -1.86
N ASP A 169 -33.26 34.88 -3.12
CA ASP A 169 -32.41 35.62 -4.07
C ASP A 169 -31.08 36.13 -3.48
N ASP A 170 -30.37 35.25 -2.78
CA ASP A 170 -29.08 35.54 -2.18
C ASP A 170 -27.94 34.69 -2.78
N GLU A 171 -26.69 35.05 -2.52
CA GLU A 171 -25.49 34.39 -3.06
C GLU A 171 -25.46 32.86 -2.78
N PRO A 172 -25.73 32.34 -1.55
CA PRO A 172 -25.72 30.91 -1.30
C PRO A 172 -26.78 30.14 -2.13
N ARG A 173 -27.94 30.77 -2.44
CA ARG A 173 -29.01 30.13 -3.24
C ARG A 173 -28.65 30.08 -4.71
N TRP A 174 -28.00 31.12 -5.23
CA TRP A 174 -27.44 31.09 -6.57
C TRP A 174 -26.34 30.05 -6.74
N LEU A 175 -25.52 29.85 -5.70
CA LEU A 175 -24.51 28.77 -5.69
C LEU A 175 -25.18 27.39 -5.74
N ILE A 176 -26.26 27.16 -4.98
CA ILE A 176 -27.05 25.94 -5.02
C ILE A 176 -27.65 25.71 -6.42
N ALA A 177 -28.21 26.75 -7.03
CA ALA A 177 -28.78 26.68 -8.37
C ALA A 177 -27.69 26.30 -9.40
N LEU A 178 -26.54 26.94 -9.35
CA LEU A 178 -25.40 26.65 -10.23
C LEU A 178 -24.94 25.21 -10.11
N ILE A 179 -24.79 24.69 -8.88
CA ILE A 179 -24.38 23.31 -8.62
C ILE A 179 -25.45 22.32 -9.09
N SER A 180 -26.71 22.64 -8.87
CA SER A 180 -27.85 21.82 -9.29
C SER A 180 -27.91 21.66 -10.82
N ASP A 181 -27.64 22.72 -11.54
CA ASP A 181 -27.72 22.75 -13.01
C ASP A 181 -26.49 22.14 -13.67
N THR A 182 -25.29 22.41 -13.14
CA THR A 182 -24.02 22.00 -13.75
C THR A 182 -23.47 20.67 -13.21
N GLY A 183 -23.92 20.22 -12.04
CA GLY A 183 -23.38 19.04 -11.35
C GLY A 183 -21.93 19.20 -10.83
N MET A 184 -21.39 20.43 -10.78
CA MET A 184 -20.07 20.68 -10.26
C MET A 184 -20.01 20.48 -8.74
N ARG A 185 -18.81 20.30 -8.21
CA ARG A 185 -18.61 20.21 -6.76
C ARG A 185 -18.65 21.58 -6.14
N LEU A 186 -19.09 21.67 -4.87
CA LEU A 186 -19.10 22.92 -4.11
C LEU A 186 -17.74 23.65 -4.09
N SER A 187 -16.63 22.93 -4.15
CA SER A 187 -15.29 23.50 -4.21
C SER A 187 -14.87 24.02 -5.59
N GLU A 188 -15.67 23.74 -6.62
CA GLU A 188 -15.44 24.14 -8.01
C GLU A 188 -16.35 25.33 -8.41
N ALA A 189 -17.37 25.61 -7.62
CA ALA A 189 -18.29 26.72 -7.74
C ALA A 189 -17.87 27.90 -6.86
#